data_ce8507e6377b25d3243a2060da299f32
#
_entry.id   ce8507e6377b25d3243a2060da299f32
#
_cell.length_a   1.000
_cell.length_b   1.000
_cell.length_c   1.000
_cell.angle_alpha   90.00
_cell.angle_beta   90.00
_cell.angle_gamma   90.00
#
_symmetry.space_group_name_H-M   'P 1'
#
loop_
_entity.id
_entity.type
_entity.pdbx_description
1 polymer ?
#
loop_
_entity_poly.entity_id
_entity_poly.type
_entity_poly.pdbx_seq_one_letter_code
_entity_poly.pdbx_strand_id
1 'polypeptide(L)'
;KCFFCFDYISIVKKSLKLCNVDHFFPETLKNKDFPGYVDGIWNLVLACKECNRGEGGKFAKVPTIKLLERLHKRNEYFCSSHHPLRETIMSQTGQSKEQRTKFLQKCYNSAKKKLIHNWDVEPKGTSTF
;
A
#
# COMPACT_ATOMS: atom_id res chain seq x y z
N LYS A 1 -0.87 9.11 10.19
CA LYS A 1 0.38 8.37 10.35
C LYS A 1 0.83 7.75 9.04
N CYS A 2 2.13 7.55 8.89
CA CYS A 2 2.69 6.82 7.77
C CYS A 2 2.16 5.38 7.77
N PHE A 3 1.69 4.92 6.62
CA PHE A 3 1.22 3.54 6.48
C PHE A 3 2.29 2.51 6.84
N PHE A 4 3.55 2.80 6.52
CA PHE A 4 4.63 1.83 6.68
C PHE A 4 5.24 1.82 8.08
N CYS A 5 5.67 2.98 8.59
CA CYS A 5 6.40 3.05 9.86
C CYS A 5 5.59 3.61 11.04
N PHE A 6 4.38 4.10 10.81
CA PHE A 6 3.46 4.68 11.79
C PHE A 6 3.93 6.02 12.38
N ASP A 7 4.98 6.63 11.83
CA ASP A 7 5.36 7.96 12.23
C ASP A 7 4.29 8.98 11.85
N TYR A 8 4.24 10.09 12.55
CA TYR A 8 3.28 11.14 12.21
C TYR A 8 3.62 11.79 10.89
N ILE A 9 2.60 12.10 10.12
CA ILE A 9 2.71 12.81 8.84
C ILE A 9 1.73 13.98 8.83
N SER A 10 1.96 14.93 7.95
CA SER A 10 1.15 16.15 7.84
C SER A 10 0.62 16.31 6.42
N ILE A 11 -0.55 16.94 6.32
CA ILE A 11 -1.11 17.40 5.03
C ILE A 11 -0.80 18.89 4.79
N VAL A 12 -0.07 19.53 5.70
CA VAL A 12 0.30 20.94 5.57
C VAL A 12 1.49 21.08 4.62
N LYS A 13 1.31 21.81 3.53
CA LYS A 13 2.28 21.90 2.42
C LYS A 13 3.70 22.27 2.81
N LYS A 14 3.89 23.11 3.84
CA LYS A 14 5.21 23.56 4.28
C LYS A 14 5.80 22.75 5.41
N SER A 15 5.11 21.69 5.86
CA SER A 15 5.61 20.83 6.93
C SER A 15 6.77 19.97 6.43
N LEU A 16 7.78 19.78 7.28
CA LEU A 16 8.87 18.82 7.02
C LEU A 16 8.37 17.37 7.05
N LYS A 17 7.20 17.15 7.67
CA LYS A 17 6.55 15.83 7.75
C LYS A 17 5.40 15.68 6.76
N LEU A 18 5.42 16.45 5.68
CA LEU A 18 4.39 16.35 4.65
C LEU A 18 4.32 14.93 4.12
N CYS A 19 3.11 14.39 4.07
CA CYS A 19 2.89 13.04 3.57
C CYS A 19 3.05 12.97 2.05
N ASN A 20 3.46 11.80 1.58
CA ASN A 20 3.49 11.46 0.15
C ASN A 20 2.42 10.42 -0.12
N VAL A 21 1.83 10.45 -1.30
CA VAL A 21 1.02 9.34 -1.79
C VAL A 21 1.97 8.37 -2.48
N ASP A 22 1.99 7.13 -2.02
CA ASP A 22 2.87 6.10 -2.57
C ASP A 22 2.03 4.92 -3.09
N HIS A 23 2.53 4.28 -4.13
CA HIS A 23 2.00 3.02 -4.63
C HIS A 23 2.59 1.88 -3.80
N PHE A 24 1.75 1.09 -3.14
CA PHE A 24 2.22 -0.08 -2.38
C PHE A 24 2.96 -1.05 -3.32
N PHE A 25 2.28 -1.54 -4.35
CA PHE A 25 2.94 -2.20 -5.48
C PHE A 25 3.41 -1.11 -6.44
N PRO A 26 4.71 -1.08 -6.76
CA PRO A 26 5.30 0.05 -7.49
C PRO A 26 4.66 0.34 -8.84
N GLU A 27 4.58 1.62 -9.19
CA GLU A 27 4.07 2.08 -10.48
C GLU A 27 4.84 1.48 -11.66
N THR A 28 6.09 1.09 -11.46
CA THR A 28 6.90 0.43 -12.49
C THR A 28 6.29 -0.87 -12.98
N LEU A 29 5.34 -1.46 -12.24
CA LEU A 29 4.61 -2.66 -12.64
C LEU A 29 3.52 -2.39 -13.67
N LYS A 30 3.17 -1.15 -13.89
CA LYS A 30 2.17 -0.75 -14.89
C LYS A 30 2.58 -1.26 -16.26
N ASN A 31 1.63 -1.85 -17.00
CA ASN A 31 1.84 -2.41 -18.34
C ASN A 31 2.85 -3.58 -18.40
N LYS A 32 3.06 -4.29 -17.28
CA LYS A 32 3.94 -5.46 -17.20
C LYS A 32 3.19 -6.73 -16.79
N ASP A 33 1.98 -6.91 -17.30
CA ASP A 33 1.08 -8.03 -16.97
C ASP A 33 0.76 -8.12 -15.48
N PHE A 34 0.79 -6.98 -14.79
CA PHE A 34 0.36 -6.93 -13.40
C PHE A 34 -1.16 -7.04 -13.33
N PRO A 35 -1.72 -7.93 -12.48
CA PRO A 35 -3.15 -8.23 -12.50
C PRO A 35 -4.04 -7.11 -11.95
N GLY A 36 -3.49 -6.18 -11.18
CA GLY A 36 -4.24 -5.12 -10.56
C GLY A 36 -4.14 -3.78 -11.30
N TYR A 37 -5.12 -2.91 -11.09
CA TYR A 37 -5.02 -1.52 -11.50
C TYR A 37 -4.07 -0.80 -10.55
N VAL A 38 -2.84 -0.57 -10.98
CA VAL A 38 -1.76 -0.09 -10.10
C VAL A 38 -2.04 1.30 -9.52
N ASP A 39 -2.78 2.15 -10.24
CA ASP A 39 -3.19 3.48 -9.77
C ASP A 39 -4.49 3.46 -8.96
N GLY A 40 -5.05 2.28 -8.70
CA GLY A 40 -6.27 2.12 -7.92
C GLY A 40 -6.08 2.51 -6.45
N ILE A 41 -7.15 3.02 -5.84
CA ILE A 41 -7.12 3.47 -4.44
C ILE A 41 -6.71 2.34 -3.47
N TRP A 42 -7.00 1.09 -3.83
CA TRP A 42 -6.62 -0.08 -3.05
C TRP A 42 -5.10 -0.17 -2.85
N ASN A 43 -4.33 0.37 -3.80
CA ASN A 43 -2.87 0.30 -3.85
C ASN A 43 -2.18 1.59 -3.41
N LEU A 44 -2.94 2.65 -3.13
CA LEU A 44 -2.37 3.94 -2.75
C LEU A 44 -2.38 4.08 -1.22
N VAL A 45 -1.25 4.50 -0.67
CA VAL A 45 -1.09 4.68 0.77
C VAL A 45 -0.43 6.02 1.06
N LEU A 46 -0.69 6.57 2.24
CA LEU A 46 -0.01 7.78 2.69
C LEU A 46 1.27 7.37 3.43
N ALA A 47 2.38 7.88 2.97
CA ALA A 47 3.70 7.53 3.51
C ALA A 47 4.49 8.77 3.89
N CYS A 48 5.42 8.62 4.83
CA CYS A 48 6.40 9.66 5.10
C CYS A 48 7.45 9.66 3.99
N LYS A 49 8.15 10.77 3.87
CA LYS A 49 9.18 10.96 2.84
C LYS A 49 10.28 9.91 2.96
N GLU A 50 10.70 9.59 4.18
CA GLU A 50 11.77 8.64 4.43
C GLU A 50 11.41 7.22 3.95
N CYS A 51 10.20 6.77 4.23
CA CYS A 51 9.74 5.45 3.77
C CYS A 51 9.59 5.41 2.25
N ASN A 52 9.10 6.49 1.67
CA ASN A 52 8.85 6.54 0.23
C ASN A 52 10.15 6.60 -0.58
N ARG A 53 11.03 7.54 -0.26
CA ARG A 53 12.24 7.79 -1.04
C ARG A 53 13.45 8.31 -0.27
N GLY A 54 13.48 8.13 1.05
CA GLY A 54 14.64 8.45 1.87
C GLY A 54 15.70 7.36 1.80
N GLU A 55 16.80 7.54 2.52
CA GLU A 55 17.82 6.51 2.67
C GLU A 55 17.18 5.26 3.31
N GLY A 56 17.37 4.10 2.68
CA GLY A 56 16.69 2.87 3.09
C GLY A 56 15.20 2.85 2.78
N GLY A 57 14.70 3.80 1.98
CA GLY A 57 13.30 3.87 1.62
C GLY A 57 12.85 2.82 0.62
N LYS A 58 11.55 2.77 0.42
CA LYS A 58 10.91 1.74 -0.42
C LYS A 58 11.23 1.90 -1.91
N PHE A 59 11.15 3.11 -2.44
CA PHE A 59 11.28 3.36 -3.89
C PHE A 59 10.38 2.40 -4.70
N ALA A 60 10.95 1.68 -5.67
CA ALA A 60 10.24 0.73 -6.52
C ALA A 60 10.41 -0.72 -6.06
N LYS A 61 10.65 -0.96 -4.78
CA LYS A 61 10.75 -2.30 -4.20
C LYS A 61 9.38 -2.81 -3.76
N VAL A 62 9.25 -4.13 -3.68
CA VAL A 62 8.02 -4.77 -3.21
C VAL A 62 8.06 -4.89 -1.68
N PRO A 63 7.06 -4.33 -0.95
CA PRO A 63 6.99 -4.52 0.48
C PRO A 63 6.88 -6.01 0.87
N THR A 64 7.30 -6.33 2.08
CA THR A 64 7.23 -7.70 2.60
C THR A 64 5.78 -8.16 2.82
N ILE A 65 5.60 -9.47 3.01
CA ILE A 65 4.30 -10.09 3.35
C ILE A 65 3.67 -9.42 4.59
N LYS A 66 4.47 -9.06 5.56
CA LYS A 66 4.00 -8.36 6.76
C LYS A 66 3.31 -7.04 6.41
N LEU A 67 3.87 -6.30 5.48
CA LEU A 67 3.27 -5.04 5.01
C LEU A 67 2.07 -5.30 4.10
N LEU A 68 2.08 -6.38 3.34
CA LEU A 68 0.92 -6.80 2.54
C LEU A 68 -0.28 -7.12 3.44
N GLU A 69 -0.06 -7.81 4.55
CA GLU A 69 -1.11 -8.10 5.53
C GLU A 69 -1.71 -6.80 6.08
N ARG A 70 -0.88 -5.78 6.29
CA ARG A 70 -1.33 -4.46 6.73
C ARG A 70 -2.19 -3.79 5.66
N LEU A 71 -1.80 -3.89 4.40
CA LEU A 71 -2.61 -3.35 3.29
C LEU A 71 -3.97 -4.05 3.24
N HIS A 72 -3.97 -5.36 3.40
CA HIS A 72 -5.21 -6.12 3.44
C HIS A 72 -6.11 -5.66 4.59
N LYS A 73 -5.58 -5.51 5.79
CA LYS A 73 -6.33 -5.00 6.95
C LYS A 73 -6.93 -3.63 6.68
N ARG A 74 -6.15 -2.71 6.10
CA ARG A 74 -6.64 -1.37 5.78
C ARG A 74 -7.80 -1.43 4.79
N ASN A 75 -7.63 -2.19 3.71
CA ASN A 75 -8.66 -2.30 2.68
C ASN A 75 -9.93 -2.98 3.22
N GLU A 76 -9.79 -4.02 4.05
CA GLU A 76 -10.93 -4.69 4.67
C GLU A 76 -11.65 -3.78 5.66
N TYR A 77 -10.93 -2.91 6.37
CA TYR A 77 -11.56 -1.89 7.22
C TYR A 77 -12.47 -0.98 6.40
N PHE A 78 -12.02 -0.50 5.25
CA PHE A 78 -12.84 0.33 4.37
C PHE A 78 -14.01 -0.45 3.78
N CYS A 79 -13.84 -1.72 3.45
CA CYS A 79 -14.90 -2.55 2.88
C CYS A 79 -15.97 -2.94 3.91
N SER A 80 -15.59 -3.14 5.17
CA SER A 80 -16.50 -3.55 6.24
C SER A 80 -17.22 -2.39 6.92
N SER A 81 -16.74 -1.16 6.72
CA SER A 81 -17.36 0.05 7.26
C SER A 81 -18.16 0.77 6.16
N HIS A 82 -18.96 1.76 6.53
CA HIS A 82 -19.66 2.61 5.56
C HIS A 82 -18.75 3.71 5.02
N HIS A 83 -17.49 3.38 4.75
CA HIS A 83 -16.52 4.34 4.25
C HIS A 83 -16.83 4.71 2.80
N PRO A 84 -16.65 5.99 2.40
CA PRO A 84 -16.90 6.41 1.00
C PRO A 84 -16.09 5.67 -0.05
N LEU A 85 -14.92 5.13 0.30
CA LEU A 85 -14.05 4.39 -0.62
C LEU A 85 -14.42 2.90 -0.76
N ARG A 86 -15.37 2.42 0.02
CA ARG A 86 -15.78 1.00 0.05
C ARG A 86 -16.08 0.44 -1.34
N GLU A 87 -16.99 1.08 -2.06
CA GLU A 87 -17.42 0.60 -3.38
C GLU A 87 -16.28 0.60 -4.40
N THR A 88 -15.43 1.62 -4.36
CA THR A 88 -14.29 1.72 -5.26
C THR A 88 -13.29 0.60 -5.02
N ILE A 89 -12.95 0.33 -3.75
CA ILE A 89 -12.02 -0.75 -3.40
C ILE A 89 -12.59 -2.11 -3.79
N MET A 90 -13.87 -2.37 -3.49
CA MET A 90 -14.54 -3.61 -3.86
C MET A 90 -14.56 -3.81 -5.37
N SER A 91 -14.84 -2.76 -6.12
CA SER A 91 -14.84 -2.78 -7.58
C SER A 91 -13.45 -3.12 -8.15
N GLN A 92 -12.38 -2.64 -7.51
CA GLN A 92 -11.01 -2.83 -7.98
C GLN A 92 -10.38 -4.16 -7.54
N THR A 93 -10.84 -4.74 -6.45
CA THR A 93 -10.16 -5.89 -5.82
C THR A 93 -11.02 -7.14 -5.67
N GLY A 94 -12.33 -6.98 -5.60
CA GLY A 94 -13.27 -8.10 -5.44
C GLY A 94 -14.44 -7.78 -4.53
N GLN A 95 -15.57 -8.40 -4.80
CA GLN A 95 -16.82 -8.13 -4.08
C GLN A 95 -16.91 -8.87 -2.74
N SER A 96 -16.17 -9.97 -2.57
CA SER A 96 -16.12 -10.72 -1.32
C SER A 96 -14.72 -10.65 -0.71
N LYS A 97 -14.65 -10.86 0.61
CA LYS A 97 -13.36 -10.92 1.32
C LYS A 97 -12.45 -12.00 0.71
N GLU A 98 -13.02 -13.15 0.35
CA GLU A 98 -12.27 -14.23 -0.28
C GLU A 98 -11.67 -13.81 -1.62
N GLN A 99 -12.46 -13.15 -2.46
CA GLN A 99 -11.97 -12.63 -3.74
C GLN A 99 -10.86 -11.61 -3.55
N ARG A 100 -11.01 -10.70 -2.58
CA ARG A 100 -10.02 -9.67 -2.28
C ARG A 100 -8.71 -10.26 -1.75
N THR A 101 -8.79 -11.30 -0.94
CA THR A 101 -7.60 -12.02 -0.44
C THR A 101 -6.84 -12.67 -1.59
N LYS A 102 -7.55 -13.37 -2.47
CA LYS A 102 -6.95 -14.01 -3.65
C LYS A 102 -6.33 -12.99 -4.60
N PHE A 103 -7.00 -11.86 -4.77
CA PHE A 103 -6.51 -10.75 -5.61
C PHE A 103 -5.16 -10.24 -5.11
N LEU A 104 -5.05 -9.93 -3.81
CA LEU A 104 -3.80 -9.42 -3.24
C LEU A 104 -2.67 -10.45 -3.33
N GLN A 105 -2.96 -11.72 -3.10
CA GLN A 105 -1.97 -12.78 -3.23
C GLN A 105 -1.47 -12.89 -4.67
N LYS A 106 -2.37 -12.82 -5.63
CA LYS A 106 -2.03 -12.84 -7.06
C LYS A 106 -1.14 -11.65 -7.44
N CYS A 107 -1.48 -10.47 -6.95
CA CYS A 107 -0.67 -9.26 -7.17
C CYS A 107 0.73 -9.43 -6.59
N TYR A 108 0.83 -9.93 -5.36
CA TYR A 108 2.12 -10.16 -4.70
C TYR A 108 2.98 -11.15 -5.49
N ASN A 109 2.40 -12.27 -5.88
CA ASN A 109 3.12 -13.28 -6.65
C ASN A 109 3.63 -12.71 -7.98
N SER A 110 2.80 -11.94 -8.68
CA SER A 110 3.16 -11.29 -9.93
C SER A 110 4.29 -10.28 -9.73
N ALA A 111 4.18 -9.43 -8.70
CA ALA A 111 5.20 -8.42 -8.39
C ALA A 111 6.54 -9.07 -8.06
N LYS A 112 6.56 -10.16 -7.29
CA LYS A 112 7.79 -10.86 -6.91
C LYS A 112 8.51 -11.52 -8.08
N LYS A 113 7.78 -11.88 -9.12
CA LYS A 113 8.39 -12.42 -10.36
C LYS A 113 9.14 -11.34 -11.14
N LYS A 114 8.70 -10.08 -11.03
CA LYS A 114 9.25 -8.96 -11.80
C LYS A 114 10.25 -8.14 -11.01
N LEU A 115 10.04 -8.03 -9.69
CA LEU A 115 10.85 -7.22 -8.78
C LEU A 115 11.30 -8.10 -7.63
N ILE A 116 12.56 -8.53 -7.67
CA ILE A 116 13.07 -9.53 -6.72
C ILE A 116 13.41 -9.00 -5.34
N HIS A 117 13.55 -7.69 -5.19
CA HIS A 117 13.93 -7.09 -3.90
C HIS A 117 12.70 -6.76 -3.05
N ASN A 118 12.67 -7.28 -1.83
CA ASN A 118 11.68 -6.90 -0.82
C ASN A 118 12.16 -5.70 -0.01
N TRP A 119 11.19 -4.99 0.56
CA TRP A 119 11.46 -3.87 1.45
C TRP A 119 10.62 -4.01 2.72
N ASP A 120 11.23 -3.71 3.84
CA ASP A 120 10.56 -3.65 5.14
C ASP A 120 11.07 -2.44 5.91
N VAL A 121 10.39 -2.10 7.00
CA VAL A 121 10.76 -0.97 7.85
C VAL A 121 10.33 -1.25 9.30
N GLU A 122 11.15 -0.79 10.24
CA GLU A 122 10.80 -0.87 11.65
C GLU A 122 9.77 0.19 12.02
N PRO A 123 8.73 -0.17 12.79
CA PRO A 123 7.75 0.81 13.26
C PRO A 123 8.39 1.88 14.13
N LYS A 124 8.01 3.14 13.91
CA LYS A 124 8.42 4.28 14.74
C LYS A 124 7.30 4.74 15.67
N GLY A 125 6.14 4.16 15.54
CA GLY A 125 4.97 4.54 16.31
C GLY A 125 4.00 3.39 16.51
N THR A 126 2.80 3.68 16.98
CA THR A 126 1.74 2.71 17.23
C THR A 126 0.92 2.46 15.97
N SER A 127 0.59 1.21 15.69
CA SER A 127 -0.20 0.80 14.55
C SER A 127 -1.55 1.52 14.49
N THR A 128 -1.97 1.88 13.27
CA THR A 128 -3.32 2.40 12.98
C THR A 128 -4.29 1.27 12.64
N PHE A 129 -3.77 0.17 12.12
CA PHE A 129 -4.57 -0.98 11.69
C PHE A 129 -4.03 -2.27 12.26
#